data_dd95599c5bab9f0106fc1d8c29d16a27
#
_entry.id   dd95599c5bab9f0106fc1d8c29d16a27
#
_cell.length_a   1.000
_cell.length_b   1.000
_cell.length_c   1.000
_cell.angle_alpha   90.00
_cell.angle_beta   90.00
_cell.angle_gamma   90.00
#
_symmetry.space_group_name_H-M   'P 1'
#
loop_
_entity.id
_entity.type
_entity.pdbx_description
1 polymer ?
#
loop_
_entity_poly.entity_id
_entity_poly.type
_entity_poly.pdbx_seq_one_letter_code
_entity_poly.pdbx_strand_id
1 'polypeptide(L)'
;MNKVRSTKLKFKGDKTKKKRKRDADDEGGTGSSKRREDEQDLETWVFPEDASEIRGPTFIFHPFDPSPISINYSAAANRLILHALDKEKTEETDEEPPSLLARVPTDVSQVWVVTRVAGSPTVNLRTGTGEGKFLSCDTHGLVSADRDARGPQEEWTPVLLPDGMVAFMNVYEKYLGVDEAAGGILQLRGDSEEVGFRERFWVKVQYKYKKEANEEEKKKRNVATIEPDLEEENLK
;
A
#
# COMPACT_ATOMS: atom_id res chain seq x y z
N MET A 1 -42.31 35.98 -13.06
CA MET A 1 -40.91 35.54 -12.79
C MET A 1 -40.57 35.91 -11.37
N ASN A 2 -40.70 34.96 -10.43
CA ASN A 2 -40.44 35.19 -9.02
C ASN A 2 -38.98 34.76 -8.70
N LYS A 3 -38.14 35.72 -8.31
CA LYS A 3 -36.77 35.46 -7.81
C LYS A 3 -36.84 34.92 -6.39
N VAL A 4 -36.41 33.68 -6.18
CA VAL A 4 -36.22 33.09 -4.88
C VAL A 4 -34.94 33.67 -4.28
N ARG A 5 -35.05 34.37 -3.14
CA ARG A 5 -33.92 34.89 -2.36
C ARG A 5 -33.45 33.79 -1.42
N SER A 6 -32.19 33.34 -1.58
CA SER A 6 -31.53 32.44 -0.66
C SER A 6 -31.14 33.18 0.63
N THR A 7 -31.67 32.76 1.76
CA THR A 7 -31.34 33.26 3.09
C THR A 7 -30.18 32.43 3.67
N LYS A 8 -29.02 33.08 3.83
CA LYS A 8 -27.85 32.49 4.48
C LYS A 8 -28.07 32.44 6.00
N LEU A 9 -28.15 31.24 6.58
CA LEU A 9 -28.19 31.03 8.02
C LEU A 9 -26.84 31.38 8.64
N LYS A 10 -26.83 32.37 9.55
CA LYS A 10 -25.66 32.71 10.37
C LYS A 10 -25.71 31.94 11.69
N PHE A 11 -24.73 31.07 11.91
CA PHE A 11 -24.54 30.43 13.23
C PHE A 11 -23.89 31.43 14.21
N LYS A 12 -24.48 31.50 15.42
CA LYS A 12 -24.03 32.35 16.52
C LYS A 12 -22.79 31.72 17.15
N GLY A 13 -21.59 32.17 16.72
CA GLY A 13 -20.32 31.61 17.22
C GLY A 13 -19.05 32.05 16.49
N ASP A 14 -19.17 32.76 15.36
CA ASP A 14 -18.00 33.24 14.62
C ASP A 14 -17.35 34.43 15.36
N LYS A 15 -16.31 34.11 16.16
CA LYS A 15 -15.40 35.11 16.71
C LYS A 15 -14.38 35.51 15.65
N THR A 16 -14.55 36.72 15.09
CA THR A 16 -13.57 37.37 14.22
C THR A 16 -12.24 37.56 14.96
N LYS A 17 -11.20 36.84 14.54
CA LYS A 17 -9.83 37.06 15.01
C LYS A 17 -9.32 38.40 14.51
N LYS A 18 -9.15 39.38 15.42
CA LYS A 18 -8.45 40.65 15.16
C LYS A 18 -6.99 40.36 14.79
N LYS A 19 -6.63 40.75 13.56
CA LYS A 19 -5.25 40.78 13.05
C LYS A 19 -4.47 41.83 13.81
N ARG A 20 -3.55 41.42 14.69
CA ARG A 20 -2.54 42.35 15.27
C ARG A 20 -1.40 42.49 14.27
N LYS A 21 -1.19 43.74 13.81
CA LYS A 21 -0.02 44.19 13.07
C LYS A 21 1.16 44.18 14.04
N ARG A 22 2.24 43.51 13.73
CA ARG A 22 3.54 43.66 14.38
C ARG A 22 4.51 44.18 13.33
N ASP A 23 5.17 45.27 13.72
CA ASP A 23 6.21 45.94 12.97
C ASP A 23 7.48 45.09 12.90
N ALA A 24 8.24 45.37 11.85
CA ALA A 24 9.53 44.77 11.53
C ALA A 24 10.59 45.10 12.60
N ASP A 25 11.49 44.14 12.75
CA ASP A 25 12.94 44.21 12.87
C ASP A 25 13.38 43.03 13.77
N ASP A 26 14.10 42.06 13.26
CA ASP A 26 15.44 41.69 13.68
C ASP A 26 15.93 40.43 12.93
N GLU A 27 17.22 40.44 12.69
CA GLU A 27 17.98 39.47 11.91
C GLU A 27 18.19 38.13 12.61
N GLY A 28 18.35 37.08 11.77
CA GLY A 28 19.21 35.93 12.07
C GLY A 28 18.60 34.77 12.81
N GLY A 29 18.33 33.68 12.09
CA GLY A 29 17.94 32.43 12.71
C GLY A 29 17.78 31.32 11.68
N THR A 30 18.86 30.60 11.38
CA THR A 30 18.88 29.28 10.73
C THR A 30 17.89 28.33 11.38
N GLY A 31 16.76 28.07 10.76
CA GLY A 31 15.79 27.13 11.31
C GLY A 31 14.58 26.96 10.41
N SER A 32 14.76 26.37 9.23
CA SER A 32 13.61 26.08 8.39
C SER A 32 13.83 25.00 7.36
N SER A 33 14.21 23.82 7.80
CA SER A 33 14.12 22.62 6.94
C SER A 33 13.04 21.61 7.41
N LYS A 34 12.32 21.90 8.49
CA LYS A 34 11.31 20.97 9.04
C LYS A 34 9.87 21.21 8.56
N ARG A 35 9.59 22.19 7.70
CA ARG A 35 8.22 22.58 7.31
C ARG A 35 7.80 22.18 5.89
N ARG A 36 8.64 21.47 5.12
CA ARG A 36 8.31 21.07 3.73
C ARG A 36 7.92 19.60 3.54
N GLU A 37 7.97 18.79 4.59
CA GLU A 37 7.57 17.37 4.52
C GLU A 37 6.07 17.13 4.78
N ASP A 38 5.33 18.14 5.29
CA ASP A 38 3.93 17.97 5.71
C ASP A 38 2.87 18.22 4.61
N GLU A 39 3.28 18.54 3.38
CA GLU A 39 2.34 18.79 2.27
C GLU A 39 2.26 17.64 1.25
N GLN A 40 2.88 16.50 1.52
CA GLN A 40 2.68 15.34 0.68
C GLN A 40 1.24 14.84 0.87
N ASP A 41 0.49 14.76 -0.23
CA ASP A 41 -0.87 14.27 -0.20
C ASP A 41 -0.89 12.86 0.42
N LEU A 42 -1.65 12.69 1.50
CA LEU A 42 -1.73 11.44 2.26
C LEU A 42 -2.23 10.25 1.42
N GLU A 43 -2.88 10.53 0.30
CA GLU A 43 -3.39 9.52 -0.64
C GLU A 43 -2.38 9.18 -1.75
N THR A 44 -1.24 9.87 -1.81
CA THR A 44 -0.19 9.59 -2.79
C THR A 44 0.33 8.15 -2.67
N TRP A 45 0.49 7.50 -3.82
CA TRP A 45 1.04 6.13 -3.90
C TRP A 45 2.57 6.16 -3.89
N VAL A 46 3.17 5.53 -2.88
CA VAL A 46 4.62 5.49 -2.65
C VAL A 46 5.13 4.07 -2.51
N PHE A 47 6.41 3.86 -2.79
CA PHE A 47 7.07 2.57 -2.53
C PHE A 47 7.39 2.42 -1.03
N PRO A 48 7.24 1.21 -0.48
CA PRO A 48 7.70 0.90 0.87
C PRO A 48 9.24 0.82 0.90
N GLU A 49 9.84 1.26 1.98
CA GLU A 49 11.27 1.11 2.28
C GLU A 49 11.54 -0.03 3.26
N ASP A 50 10.50 -0.46 3.97
CA ASP A 50 10.53 -1.60 4.88
C ASP A 50 9.26 -2.45 4.73
N ALA A 51 9.40 -3.75 4.99
CA ALA A 51 8.25 -4.68 4.92
C ALA A 51 7.13 -4.31 5.91
N SER A 52 7.46 -3.62 7.02
CA SER A 52 6.48 -3.15 8.01
C SER A 52 5.55 -2.05 7.48
N GLU A 53 5.97 -1.33 6.44
CA GLU A 53 5.20 -0.28 5.80
C GLU A 53 4.12 -0.81 4.85
N ILE A 54 4.20 -2.11 4.49
CA ILE A 54 3.21 -2.76 3.61
C ILE A 54 1.94 -3.03 4.41
N ARG A 55 1.02 -2.05 4.39
CA ARG A 55 -0.29 -2.07 5.06
C ARG A 55 -1.28 -1.09 4.42
N GLY A 56 -2.57 -1.28 4.72
CA GLY A 56 -3.65 -0.47 4.15
C GLY A 56 -3.86 -0.73 2.65
N PRO A 57 -4.41 0.23 1.91
CA PRO A 57 -4.56 0.14 0.47
C PRO A 57 -3.21 -0.05 -0.20
N THR A 58 -3.11 -1.09 -1.01
CA THR A 58 -1.87 -1.55 -1.62
C THR A 58 -2.12 -1.91 -3.08
N PHE A 59 -1.26 -1.43 -3.97
CA PHE A 59 -1.24 -1.75 -5.39
C PHE A 59 -0.06 -2.66 -5.69
N ILE A 60 -0.34 -3.83 -6.29
CA ILE A 60 0.65 -4.88 -6.58
C ILE A 60 0.67 -5.13 -8.07
N PHE A 61 1.84 -4.97 -8.70
CA PHE A 61 2.01 -5.21 -10.12
C PHE A 61 3.36 -5.86 -10.44
N HIS A 62 3.39 -6.63 -11.50
CA HIS A 62 4.57 -7.35 -11.98
C HIS A 62 5.08 -6.73 -13.28
N PRO A 63 6.42 -6.55 -13.44
CA PRO A 63 7.03 -6.00 -14.65
C PRO A 63 7.09 -7.05 -15.79
N PHE A 64 5.95 -7.64 -16.10
CA PHE A 64 5.84 -8.68 -17.14
C PHE A 64 6.12 -8.10 -18.53
N ASP A 65 6.77 -8.86 -19.39
CA ASP A 65 7.04 -8.49 -20.78
C ASP A 65 6.05 -9.24 -21.70
N PRO A 66 5.36 -8.57 -22.65
CA PRO A 66 5.59 -7.22 -23.17
C PRO A 66 4.86 -6.09 -22.43
N SER A 67 4.00 -6.37 -21.47
CA SER A 67 3.25 -5.35 -20.74
C SER A 67 3.21 -5.67 -19.25
N PRO A 68 3.49 -4.70 -18.37
CA PRO A 68 3.30 -4.87 -16.93
C PRO A 68 1.87 -5.30 -16.60
N ILE A 69 1.72 -6.15 -15.60
CA ILE A 69 0.44 -6.70 -15.19
C ILE A 69 0.14 -6.38 -13.73
N SER A 70 -1.11 -6.08 -13.42
CA SER A 70 -1.61 -5.94 -12.05
C SER A 70 -2.40 -7.17 -11.61
N ILE A 71 -2.38 -7.42 -10.30
CA ILE A 71 -3.19 -8.47 -9.68
C ILE A 71 -4.55 -7.87 -9.35
N ASN A 72 -5.56 -8.23 -10.10
CA ASN A 72 -6.92 -7.73 -9.97
C ASN A 72 -7.86 -8.80 -9.40
N TYR A 73 -8.90 -8.36 -8.73
CA TYR A 73 -10.02 -9.22 -8.37
C TYR A 73 -11.30 -8.79 -9.08
N SER A 74 -11.86 -9.70 -9.86
CA SER A 74 -13.16 -9.49 -10.50
C SER A 74 -14.29 -9.95 -9.59
N ALA A 75 -15.02 -9.01 -8.99
CA ALA A 75 -16.19 -9.33 -8.17
C ALA A 75 -17.31 -10.01 -9.00
N ALA A 76 -17.46 -9.64 -10.27
CA ALA A 76 -18.44 -10.23 -11.17
C ALA A 76 -18.12 -11.70 -11.51
N ALA A 77 -16.84 -12.04 -11.70
CA ALA A 77 -16.41 -13.39 -12.01
C ALA A 77 -15.97 -14.18 -10.76
N ASN A 78 -15.94 -13.54 -9.59
CA ASN A 78 -15.48 -14.08 -8.30
C ASN A 78 -14.12 -14.77 -8.41
N ARG A 79 -13.16 -14.14 -9.07
CA ARG A 79 -11.83 -14.70 -9.33
C ARG A 79 -10.74 -13.66 -9.49
N LEU A 80 -9.50 -14.11 -9.31
CA LEU A 80 -8.29 -13.36 -9.66
C LEU A 80 -8.16 -13.22 -11.18
N ILE A 81 -7.71 -12.04 -11.60
CA ILE A 81 -7.40 -11.75 -13.01
C ILE A 81 -6.06 -11.00 -13.02
N LEU A 82 -5.15 -11.44 -13.87
CA LEU A 82 -3.94 -10.68 -14.18
C LEU A 82 -4.23 -9.76 -15.37
N HIS A 83 -4.24 -8.46 -15.10
CA HIS A 83 -4.63 -7.45 -16.10
C HIS A 83 -3.42 -6.68 -16.60
N ALA A 84 -3.24 -6.63 -17.92
CA ALA A 84 -2.17 -5.86 -18.53
C ALA A 84 -2.44 -4.35 -18.39
N LEU A 85 -1.50 -3.62 -17.81
CA LEU A 85 -1.64 -2.19 -17.53
C LEU A 85 -1.60 -1.31 -18.78
N ASP A 86 -1.07 -1.82 -19.92
CA ASP A 86 -0.97 -1.07 -21.16
C ASP A 86 -2.17 -1.26 -22.10
N LYS A 87 -3.12 -2.14 -21.76
CA LYS A 87 -4.30 -2.40 -22.61
C LYS A 87 -5.41 -1.37 -22.47
N GLU A 88 -5.34 -0.46 -21.51
CA GLU A 88 -6.32 0.62 -21.33
C GLU A 88 -6.10 1.84 -22.22
N LYS A 89 -5.28 1.72 -23.28
CA LYS A 89 -5.23 2.74 -24.31
C LYS A 89 -6.56 2.75 -25.06
N THR A 90 -7.42 3.64 -24.69
CA THR A 90 -8.46 4.17 -25.59
C THR A 90 -7.72 4.76 -26.80
N GLU A 91 -8.13 4.41 -27.99
CA GLU A 91 -7.52 4.80 -29.28
C GLU A 91 -7.44 6.32 -29.53
N GLU A 92 -7.70 7.15 -28.51
CA GLU A 92 -7.88 8.60 -28.64
C GLU A 92 -6.75 9.45 -28.01
N THR A 93 -5.76 8.87 -27.35
CA THR A 93 -4.65 9.66 -26.78
C THR A 93 -3.31 9.15 -27.27
N ASP A 94 -2.60 10.00 -28.06
CA ASP A 94 -1.21 9.81 -28.51
C ASP A 94 -0.18 9.94 -27.35
N GLU A 95 -0.62 9.85 -26.08
CA GLU A 95 0.27 9.94 -24.92
C GLU A 95 1.03 8.64 -24.72
N GLU A 96 2.35 8.74 -24.56
CA GLU A 96 3.18 7.62 -24.19
C GLU A 96 2.74 7.04 -22.83
N PRO A 97 2.73 5.70 -22.65
CA PRO A 97 2.37 5.10 -21.38
C PRO A 97 3.32 5.60 -20.28
N PRO A 98 2.81 5.86 -19.06
CA PRO A 98 3.66 6.28 -17.96
C PRO A 98 4.75 5.25 -17.68
N SER A 99 5.92 5.72 -17.23
CA SER A 99 7.01 4.81 -16.86
C SER A 99 6.52 3.78 -15.84
N LEU A 100 7.13 2.59 -15.84
CA LEU A 100 6.74 1.49 -14.95
C LEU A 100 6.58 1.93 -13.48
N LEU A 101 7.52 2.73 -12.99
CA LEU A 101 7.53 3.19 -11.59
C LEU A 101 6.53 4.33 -11.31
N ALA A 102 6.06 5.04 -12.32
CA ALA A 102 5.06 6.10 -12.17
C ALA A 102 3.61 5.54 -12.09
N ARG A 103 3.41 4.27 -12.41
CA ARG A 103 2.07 3.67 -12.44
C ARG A 103 1.40 3.67 -11.08
N VAL A 104 0.11 3.97 -11.09
CA VAL A 104 -0.79 3.95 -9.93
C VAL A 104 -2.05 3.16 -10.29
N PRO A 105 -2.82 2.65 -9.33
CA PRO A 105 -4.06 1.96 -9.64
C PRO A 105 -5.06 2.91 -10.30
N THR A 106 -5.71 2.45 -11.35
CA THR A 106 -6.75 3.17 -12.10
C THR A 106 -8.16 2.71 -11.71
N ASP A 107 -8.24 1.51 -11.13
CA ASP A 107 -9.50 0.90 -10.69
C ASP A 107 -9.36 0.26 -9.31
N VAL A 108 -10.45 0.24 -8.55
CA VAL A 108 -10.49 -0.33 -7.19
C VAL A 108 -10.22 -1.84 -7.20
N SER A 109 -10.51 -2.55 -8.29
CA SER A 109 -10.21 -3.97 -8.44
C SER A 109 -8.71 -4.29 -8.40
N GLN A 110 -7.84 -3.30 -8.66
CA GLN A 110 -6.38 -3.39 -8.56
C GLN A 110 -5.86 -3.17 -7.13
N VAL A 111 -6.71 -2.71 -6.21
CA VAL A 111 -6.32 -2.35 -4.85
C VAL A 111 -6.59 -3.50 -3.89
N TRP A 112 -5.57 -3.86 -3.15
CA TRP A 112 -5.63 -4.83 -2.06
C TRP A 112 -5.57 -4.10 -0.72
N VAL A 113 -6.37 -4.53 0.24
CA VAL A 113 -6.28 -4.03 1.61
C VAL A 113 -5.40 -4.98 2.42
N VAL A 114 -4.20 -4.52 2.73
CA VAL A 114 -3.22 -5.32 3.49
C VAL A 114 -3.38 -5.05 4.98
N THR A 115 -3.51 -6.12 5.75
CA THR A 115 -3.60 -6.07 7.21
C THR A 115 -2.48 -6.92 7.80
N ARG A 116 -1.69 -6.34 8.71
CA ARG A 116 -0.65 -7.08 9.41
C ARG A 116 -1.23 -7.97 10.51
N VAL A 117 -0.68 -9.17 10.65
CA VAL A 117 -1.03 -10.07 11.73
C VAL A 117 -0.27 -9.65 12.99
N ALA A 118 -0.98 -9.39 14.09
CA ALA A 118 -0.38 -8.93 15.33
C ALA A 118 0.65 -9.94 15.87
N GLY A 119 1.86 -9.45 16.18
CA GLY A 119 2.96 -10.29 16.70
C GLY A 119 3.65 -11.19 15.66
N SER A 120 3.29 -11.06 14.38
CA SER A 120 3.88 -11.82 13.28
C SER A 120 4.44 -10.88 12.19
N PRO A 121 5.45 -11.29 11.41
CA PRO A 121 5.86 -10.58 10.21
C PRO A 121 4.86 -10.71 9.06
N THR A 122 3.84 -11.58 9.19
CA THR A 122 2.89 -11.90 8.14
C THR A 122 1.82 -10.83 7.93
N VAL A 123 1.26 -10.83 6.74
CA VAL A 123 0.15 -9.98 6.33
C VAL A 123 -0.96 -10.82 5.70
N ASN A 124 -2.17 -10.31 5.74
CA ASN A 124 -3.28 -10.82 4.93
C ASN A 124 -3.61 -9.78 3.85
N LEU A 125 -3.81 -10.24 2.62
CA LEU A 125 -4.23 -9.41 1.50
C LEU A 125 -5.71 -9.66 1.23
N ARG A 126 -6.53 -8.63 1.39
CA ARG A 126 -7.97 -8.67 1.17
C ARG A 126 -8.32 -7.86 -0.06
N THR A 127 -9.24 -8.34 -0.91
CA THR A 127 -9.70 -7.59 -2.09
C THR A 127 -10.33 -6.25 -1.69
N GLY A 128 -10.05 -5.20 -2.44
CA GLY A 128 -10.63 -3.86 -2.22
C GLY A 128 -12.08 -3.76 -2.70
N THR A 129 -12.57 -4.75 -3.45
CA THR A 129 -13.91 -4.79 -4.04
C THR A 129 -14.71 -6.01 -3.58
N GLY A 130 -16.02 -5.96 -3.76
CA GLY A 130 -16.93 -7.04 -3.40
C GLY A 130 -17.04 -7.25 -1.88
N GLU A 131 -17.22 -8.49 -1.46
CA GLU A 131 -17.35 -8.86 -0.05
C GLU A 131 -16.00 -8.86 0.70
N GLY A 132 -14.90 -8.63 -0.02
CA GLY A 132 -13.56 -8.58 0.55
C GLY A 132 -13.00 -9.97 0.85
N LYS A 133 -12.64 -10.70 -0.20
CA LYS A 133 -12.04 -12.03 -0.13
C LYS A 133 -10.54 -11.94 0.15
N PHE A 134 -9.97 -12.96 0.78
CA PHE A 134 -8.55 -13.03 1.09
C PHE A 134 -7.78 -13.79 0.01
N LEU A 135 -6.60 -13.28 -0.34
CA LEU A 135 -5.64 -13.99 -1.17
C LEU A 135 -5.12 -15.19 -0.39
N SER A 136 -5.30 -16.39 -0.91
CA SER A 136 -4.91 -17.65 -0.29
C SER A 136 -4.04 -18.49 -1.23
N CYS A 137 -3.22 -19.35 -0.64
CA CYS A 137 -2.44 -20.34 -1.37
C CYS A 137 -2.63 -21.71 -0.71
N ASP A 138 -2.98 -22.73 -1.49
CA ASP A 138 -3.08 -24.10 -0.98
C ASP A 138 -1.73 -24.84 -1.00
N THR A 139 -1.72 -26.08 -0.51
CA THR A 139 -0.53 -26.94 -0.46
C THR A 139 0.04 -27.30 -1.84
N HIS A 140 -0.75 -27.14 -2.89
CA HIS A 140 -0.37 -27.41 -4.28
C HIS A 140 0.08 -26.16 -5.03
N GLY A 141 0.18 -25.02 -4.33
CA GLY A 141 0.56 -23.74 -4.90
C GLY A 141 -0.54 -23.09 -5.74
N LEU A 142 -1.80 -23.53 -5.60
CA LEU A 142 -2.92 -22.85 -6.25
C LEU A 142 -3.28 -21.61 -5.46
N VAL A 143 -3.27 -20.46 -6.16
CA VAL A 143 -3.58 -19.15 -5.58
C VAL A 143 -4.99 -18.76 -5.97
N SER A 144 -5.80 -18.39 -4.99
CA SER A 144 -7.18 -17.95 -5.18
C SER A 144 -7.53 -16.76 -4.27
N ALA A 145 -8.70 -16.15 -4.48
CA ALA A 145 -9.27 -15.17 -3.58
C ALA A 145 -10.77 -15.45 -3.44
N ASP A 146 -11.10 -16.53 -2.78
CA ASP A 146 -12.46 -17.03 -2.58
C ASP A 146 -12.86 -17.16 -1.10
N ARG A 147 -11.90 -16.99 -0.17
CA ARG A 147 -12.09 -17.16 1.27
C ARG A 147 -12.55 -15.88 1.96
N ASP A 148 -13.55 -16.01 2.85
CA ASP A 148 -14.07 -14.93 3.69
C ASP A 148 -13.35 -14.81 5.03
N ALA A 149 -12.70 -15.89 5.48
CA ALA A 149 -12.03 -15.98 6.76
C ALA A 149 -10.52 -16.09 6.59
N ARG A 150 -9.79 -15.57 7.56
CA ARG A 150 -8.34 -15.66 7.65
C ARG A 150 -7.93 -16.96 8.31
N GLY A 151 -6.92 -17.61 7.75
CA GLY A 151 -6.25 -18.78 8.28
C GLY A 151 -4.79 -18.79 7.82
N PRO A 152 -4.03 -19.88 8.09
CA PRO A 152 -2.62 -19.96 7.67
C PRO A 152 -2.41 -19.84 6.16
N GLN A 153 -3.35 -20.29 5.34
CA GLN A 153 -3.26 -20.24 3.87
C GLN A 153 -3.43 -18.82 3.31
N GLU A 154 -4.01 -17.90 4.08
CA GLU A 154 -4.22 -16.50 3.78
C GLU A 154 -3.10 -15.61 4.33
N GLU A 155 -2.09 -16.18 5.00
CA GLU A 155 -0.95 -15.46 5.54
C GLU A 155 0.21 -15.46 4.54
N TRP A 156 0.76 -14.24 4.33
CA TRP A 156 1.89 -13.99 3.44
C TRP A 156 2.96 -13.22 4.18
N THR A 157 4.22 -13.61 4.01
CA THR A 157 5.36 -12.86 4.52
C THR A 157 5.93 -12.00 3.38
N PRO A 158 5.79 -10.67 3.43
CA PRO A 158 6.43 -9.80 2.45
C PRO A 158 7.93 -9.73 2.73
N VAL A 159 8.72 -9.95 1.68
CA VAL A 159 10.18 -9.89 1.70
C VAL A 159 10.62 -8.77 0.77
N LEU A 160 11.17 -7.69 1.34
CA LEU A 160 11.72 -6.59 0.55
C LEU A 160 13.06 -6.99 -0.06
N LEU A 161 13.19 -6.82 -1.36
CA LEU A 161 14.38 -7.15 -2.13
C LEU A 161 15.32 -5.95 -2.28
N PRO A 162 16.61 -6.17 -2.57
CA PRO A 162 17.59 -5.07 -2.70
C PRO A 162 17.28 -4.06 -3.80
N ASP A 163 16.51 -4.45 -4.82
CA ASP A 163 16.04 -3.60 -5.92
C ASP A 163 14.78 -2.79 -5.60
N GLY A 164 14.24 -2.93 -4.37
CA GLY A 164 13.01 -2.27 -3.93
C GLY A 164 11.73 -2.99 -4.33
N MET A 165 11.83 -4.13 -5.00
CA MET A 165 10.70 -5.01 -5.26
C MET A 165 10.37 -5.87 -4.03
N VAL A 166 9.24 -6.52 -4.04
CA VAL A 166 8.75 -7.36 -2.93
C VAL A 166 8.43 -8.76 -3.46
N ALA A 167 8.90 -9.77 -2.74
CA ALA A 167 8.43 -11.14 -2.88
C ALA A 167 7.45 -11.48 -1.74
N PHE A 168 6.45 -12.30 -2.00
CA PHE A 168 5.48 -12.75 -1.00
C PHE A 168 5.66 -14.24 -0.77
N MET A 169 6.07 -14.62 0.43
CA MET A 169 6.23 -16.02 0.84
C MET A 169 4.97 -16.50 1.57
N ASN A 170 4.45 -17.65 1.20
CA ASN A 170 3.29 -18.26 1.84
C ASN A 170 3.68 -19.10 3.07
N VAL A 171 2.71 -19.69 3.75
CA VAL A 171 2.91 -20.56 4.94
C VAL A 171 3.73 -21.82 4.66
N TYR A 172 3.83 -22.23 3.40
CA TYR A 172 4.62 -23.41 2.97
C TYR A 172 6.05 -23.05 2.57
N GLU A 173 6.52 -21.84 2.91
CA GLU A 173 7.84 -21.31 2.57
C GLU A 173 8.09 -21.26 1.04
N LYS A 174 7.03 -21.08 0.26
CA LYS A 174 7.08 -20.92 -1.19
C LYS A 174 6.67 -19.50 -1.57
N TYR A 175 7.16 -19.03 -2.71
CA TYR A 175 6.94 -17.68 -3.18
C TYR A 175 5.79 -17.60 -4.19
N LEU A 176 5.03 -16.50 -4.08
CA LEU A 176 4.04 -16.09 -5.05
C LEU A 176 4.76 -15.68 -6.34
N GLY A 177 4.32 -16.20 -7.46
CA GLY A 177 4.86 -15.88 -8.78
C GLY A 177 3.79 -15.78 -9.84
N VAL A 178 4.16 -15.18 -10.97
CA VAL A 178 3.36 -15.14 -12.19
C VAL A 178 3.79 -16.30 -13.08
N ASP A 179 2.86 -17.17 -13.41
CA ASP A 179 3.09 -18.31 -14.31
C ASP A 179 2.21 -18.21 -15.54
N GLU A 180 2.67 -18.81 -16.64
CA GLU A 180 1.95 -18.87 -17.89
C GLU A 180 1.44 -20.29 -18.11
N ALA A 181 0.13 -20.47 -18.03
CA ALA A 181 -0.52 -21.72 -18.35
C ALA A 181 -0.63 -21.96 -19.86
N ALA A 182 -1.02 -23.17 -20.23
CA ALA A 182 -1.24 -23.53 -21.62
C ALA A 182 -2.20 -22.54 -22.30
N GLY A 183 -1.81 -22.05 -23.48
CA GLY A 183 -2.58 -21.06 -24.25
C GLY A 183 -2.26 -19.60 -23.92
N GLY A 184 -1.17 -19.32 -23.20
CA GLY A 184 -0.74 -17.96 -22.91
C GLY A 184 -1.55 -17.28 -21.79
N ILE A 185 -2.28 -18.05 -20.98
CA ILE A 185 -3.08 -17.51 -19.88
C ILE A 185 -2.19 -17.31 -18.66
N LEU A 186 -2.08 -16.06 -18.21
CA LEU A 186 -1.33 -15.74 -17.00
C LEU A 186 -2.14 -16.10 -15.75
N GLN A 187 -1.47 -16.73 -14.78
CA GLN A 187 -2.02 -17.12 -13.50
C GLN A 187 -1.04 -16.86 -12.36
N LEU A 188 -1.53 -16.76 -11.14
CA LEU A 188 -0.69 -16.75 -9.94
C LEU A 188 -0.45 -18.16 -9.46
N ARG A 189 0.81 -18.43 -9.06
CA ARG A 189 1.25 -19.67 -8.44
C ARG A 189 2.01 -19.35 -7.16
N GLY A 190 1.93 -20.26 -6.18
CA GLY A 190 2.62 -20.10 -4.89
C GLY A 190 3.47 -21.32 -4.57
N ASP A 191 4.17 -21.91 -5.56
CA ASP A 191 4.96 -23.14 -5.43
C ASP A 191 6.45 -22.95 -5.75
N SER A 192 6.91 -21.73 -6.03
CA SER A 192 8.34 -21.47 -6.27
C SER A 192 9.16 -21.54 -4.99
N GLU A 193 10.31 -22.23 -5.02
CA GLU A 193 11.24 -22.33 -3.89
C GLU A 193 12.22 -21.18 -3.83
N GLU A 194 12.44 -20.48 -4.94
CA GLU A 194 13.41 -19.41 -5.08
C GLU A 194 12.75 -18.16 -5.67
N VAL A 195 13.35 -17.00 -5.36
CA VAL A 195 12.90 -15.72 -5.90
C VAL A 195 13.63 -15.43 -7.20
N GLY A 196 13.00 -15.76 -8.33
CA GLY A 196 13.41 -15.38 -9.67
C GLY A 196 12.75 -14.09 -10.14
N PHE A 197 12.66 -13.90 -11.45
CA PHE A 197 11.97 -12.74 -12.05
C PHE A 197 10.44 -12.81 -11.82
N ARG A 198 9.86 -13.99 -11.91
CA ARG A 198 8.42 -14.21 -11.81
C ARG A 198 7.83 -13.94 -10.41
N GLU A 199 8.65 -14.00 -9.37
CA GLU A 199 8.28 -13.85 -7.96
C GLU A 199 8.50 -12.43 -7.44
N ARG A 200 8.91 -11.48 -8.29
CA ARG A 200 9.19 -10.09 -7.92
C ARG A 200 8.06 -9.17 -8.32
N PHE A 201 7.54 -8.44 -7.37
CA PHE A 201 6.45 -7.50 -7.59
C PHE A 201 6.84 -6.09 -7.17
N TRP A 202 6.40 -5.11 -7.92
CA TRP A 202 6.35 -3.73 -7.45
C TRP A 202 5.13 -3.56 -6.56
N VAL A 203 5.35 -2.96 -5.40
CA VAL A 203 4.31 -2.72 -4.42
C VAL A 203 4.25 -1.25 -4.10
N LYS A 204 3.08 -0.63 -4.17
CA LYS A 204 2.84 0.73 -3.71
C LYS A 204 1.79 0.73 -2.61
N VAL A 205 2.00 1.58 -1.62
CA VAL A 205 1.07 1.84 -0.52
C VAL A 205 0.72 3.31 -0.49
N GLN A 206 -0.40 3.67 0.11
CA GLN A 206 -0.70 5.08 0.34
C GLN A 206 0.22 5.68 1.41
N TYR A 207 0.72 6.88 1.18
CA TYR A 207 1.69 7.56 2.05
C TYR A 207 1.24 7.67 3.51
N LYS A 208 -0.06 7.86 3.75
CA LYS A 208 -0.65 7.86 5.08
C LYS A 208 -0.24 6.62 5.89
N TYR A 209 -0.37 5.44 5.32
CA TYR A 209 -0.08 4.17 6.00
C TYR A 209 1.42 3.93 6.19
N LYS A 210 2.25 4.37 5.24
CA LYS A 210 3.71 4.39 5.39
C LYS A 210 4.12 5.27 6.56
N LYS A 211 3.57 6.48 6.66
CA LYS A 211 3.83 7.41 7.77
C LYS A 211 3.41 6.83 9.12
N GLU A 212 2.22 6.25 9.22
CA GLU A 212 1.72 5.58 10.43
C GLU A 212 2.64 4.42 10.86
N ALA A 213 3.13 3.60 9.90
CA ALA A 213 4.09 2.53 10.17
C ALA A 213 5.37 3.03 10.81
N ASN A 214 5.95 4.07 10.22
CA ASN A 214 7.20 4.67 10.69
C ASN A 214 7.06 5.33 12.06
N GLU A 215 5.91 5.93 12.35
CA GLU A 215 5.62 6.49 13.67
C GLU A 215 5.48 5.40 14.74
N GLU A 216 4.84 4.29 14.43
CA GLU A 216 4.73 3.15 15.34
C GLU A 216 6.10 2.52 15.64
N GLU A 217 6.94 2.37 14.61
CA GLU A 217 8.28 1.82 14.80
C GLU A 217 9.16 2.74 15.65
N LYS A 218 9.12 4.04 15.42
CA LYS A 218 9.81 5.03 16.26
C LYS A 218 9.35 4.95 17.73
N LYS A 219 8.06 4.79 17.98
CA LYS A 219 7.52 4.61 19.34
C LYS A 219 8.06 3.34 20.01
N LYS A 220 8.09 2.21 19.28
CA LYS A 220 8.64 0.94 19.80
C LYS A 220 10.12 1.05 20.14
N ARG A 221 10.93 1.68 19.30
CA ARG A 221 12.37 1.92 19.57
C ARG A 221 12.58 2.78 20.81
N ASN A 222 11.78 3.85 20.97
CA ASN A 222 11.89 4.73 22.14
C ASN A 222 11.53 4.01 23.46
N VAL A 223 10.50 3.14 23.45
CA VAL A 223 10.13 2.34 24.61
C VAL A 223 11.24 1.34 24.97
N ALA A 224 11.78 0.64 23.99
CA ALA A 224 12.86 -0.33 24.22
C ALA A 224 14.17 0.30 24.75
N THR A 225 14.36 1.61 24.57
CA THR A 225 15.54 2.33 25.07
C THR A 225 15.37 2.76 26.53
N ILE A 226 14.11 2.86 27.02
CA ILE A 226 13.81 3.32 28.40
C ILE A 226 13.83 2.15 29.41
N GLU A 227 13.49 0.92 28.99
CA GLU A 227 13.44 -0.25 29.87
C GLU A 227 14.79 -0.68 30.48
N PRO A 228 15.95 -0.65 29.77
CA PRO A 228 17.23 -1.06 30.35
C PRO A 228 17.73 -0.15 31.49
N ASP A 229 17.39 1.14 31.48
CA ASP A 229 17.83 2.07 32.53
C ASP A 229 17.10 1.85 33.88
N LEU A 230 15.91 1.26 33.86
CA LEU A 230 15.13 1.00 35.08
C LEU A 230 15.56 -0.28 35.81
N GLU A 231 16.18 -1.25 35.10
CA GLU A 231 16.68 -2.46 35.74
C GLU A 231 18.05 -2.24 36.44
N GLU A 232 18.87 -1.30 35.99
CA GLU A 232 20.15 -0.99 36.64
C GLU A 232 19.97 -0.17 37.95
N GLU A 233 18.90 0.63 38.08
CA GLU A 233 18.65 1.38 39.33
C GLU A 233 18.08 0.51 40.44
N ASN A 234 17.48 -0.63 40.17
CA ASN A 234 16.96 -1.55 41.17
C ASN A 234 17.96 -2.55 41.73
N LEU A 235 19.20 -2.56 41.23
CA LEU A 235 20.30 -3.44 41.67
C LEU A 235 21.38 -2.74 42.53
N LYS A 236 21.15 -1.51 42.93
CA LYS A 236 21.98 -0.74 43.89
C LYS A 236 21.23 -0.52 45.18
#